data_d28b74622c8a2034ad19af4118ea0c25
#
_entry.id   d28b74622c8a2034ad19af4118ea0c25
#
_cell.length_a   1.000
_cell.length_b   1.000
_cell.length_c   1.000
_cell.angle_alpha   90.00
_cell.angle_beta   90.00
_cell.angle_gamma   90.00
#
_symmetry.space_group_name_H-M   'P 1'
#
loop_
_entity.id
_entity.type
_entity.pdbx_description
1 polymer ?
#
loop_
_entity_poly.entity_id
_entity_poly.type
_entity_poly.pdbx_seq_one_letter_code
_entity_poly.pdbx_strand_id
1 'polypeptide(L)'
;MNFVVMGIDRIGKNTFIENVLKTFDPDLKEIHLSKPPADVDPLMYTKAEYAEYFMELKKNNHLVYNRGHIDEFVYGPLYREQNTYWLKIYEQELWDVVQNTTFILLISENFNVMQDDGNSLDYSRRHEEQDLFLKHFQESPMRNKIIIRTIDRNGYRPIESIKDDFNRELMKIIEKNAKINNNLK
;
A
#
# COMPACT_ATOMS: atom_id res chain seq x y z
N MET A 1 -5.29 -2.37 -14.63
CA MET A 1 -5.51 -2.53 -13.18
C MET A 1 -4.58 -1.58 -12.46
N ASN A 2 -4.99 -1.01 -11.33
CA ASN A 2 -4.09 -0.20 -10.50
C ASN A 2 -3.62 -1.01 -9.29
N PHE A 3 -2.45 -0.66 -8.76
CA PHE A 3 -1.90 -1.23 -7.54
C PHE A 3 -1.53 -0.14 -6.55
N VAL A 4 -1.63 -0.44 -5.26
CA VAL A 4 -1.14 0.41 -4.18
C VAL A 4 -0.28 -0.46 -3.27
N VAL A 5 1.01 -0.13 -3.16
CA VAL A 5 1.97 -0.91 -2.36
C VAL A 5 2.33 -0.14 -1.10
N MET A 6 2.03 -0.73 0.03
CA MET A 6 2.14 -0.11 1.36
C MET A 6 2.98 -0.97 2.29
N GLY A 7 3.40 -0.39 3.40
CA GLY A 7 4.16 -1.05 4.45
C GLY A 7 5.29 -0.15 4.95
N ILE A 8 5.91 -0.55 6.04
CA ILE A 8 6.95 0.19 6.71
C ILE A 8 8.15 0.51 5.80
N ASP A 9 8.96 1.45 6.20
CA ASP A 9 10.20 1.76 5.47
C ASP A 9 11.14 0.56 5.47
N ARG A 10 11.88 0.38 4.36
CA ARG A 10 12.80 -0.75 4.14
C ARG A 10 12.18 -2.15 4.00
N ILE A 11 10.87 -2.26 3.94
CA ILE A 11 10.16 -3.54 3.72
C ILE A 11 10.36 -4.12 2.31
N GLY A 12 10.97 -3.37 1.39
CA GLY A 12 11.22 -3.80 0.01
C GLY A 12 10.15 -3.36 -0.99
N LYS A 13 9.44 -2.26 -0.76
CA LYS A 13 8.40 -1.73 -1.68
C LYS A 13 8.94 -1.53 -3.09
N ASN A 14 10.06 -0.81 -3.26
CA ASN A 14 10.67 -0.56 -4.58
C ASN A 14 11.05 -1.88 -5.27
N THR A 15 11.68 -2.79 -4.54
CA THR A 15 12.06 -4.11 -5.07
C THR A 15 10.84 -4.90 -5.53
N PHE A 16 9.74 -4.85 -4.76
CA PHE A 16 8.49 -5.52 -5.12
C PHE A 16 7.86 -4.89 -6.37
N ILE A 17 7.80 -3.57 -6.46
CA ILE A 17 7.27 -2.88 -7.63
C ILE A 17 8.07 -3.25 -8.88
N GLU A 18 9.39 -3.10 -8.85
CA GLU A 18 10.24 -3.35 -10.01
C GLU A 18 10.27 -4.82 -10.44
N ASN A 19 10.40 -5.76 -9.51
CA ASN A 19 10.64 -7.15 -9.85
C ASN A 19 9.38 -8.02 -9.84
N VAL A 20 8.28 -7.58 -9.23
CA VAL A 20 7.03 -8.34 -9.21
C VAL A 20 5.98 -7.64 -10.08
N LEU A 21 5.59 -6.41 -9.74
CA LEU A 21 4.47 -5.75 -10.43
C LEU A 21 4.82 -5.36 -11.86
N LYS A 22 5.96 -4.74 -12.13
CA LYS A 22 6.38 -4.37 -13.49
C LYS A 22 6.75 -5.59 -14.36
N THR A 23 7.06 -6.72 -13.74
CA THR A 23 7.17 -7.99 -14.48
C THR A 23 5.80 -8.54 -14.87
N PHE A 24 4.79 -8.36 -14.03
CA PHE A 24 3.41 -8.75 -14.28
C PHE A 24 2.73 -7.82 -15.30
N ASP A 25 2.90 -6.50 -15.17
CA ASP A 25 2.37 -5.49 -16.08
C ASP A 25 3.46 -4.43 -16.37
N PRO A 26 4.18 -4.57 -17.51
CA PRO A 26 5.27 -3.65 -17.87
C PRO A 26 4.83 -2.21 -18.15
N ASP A 27 3.55 -1.98 -18.41
CA ASP A 27 2.99 -0.65 -18.70
C ASP A 27 2.66 0.15 -17.44
N LEU A 28 2.88 -0.42 -16.23
CA LEU A 28 2.63 0.26 -14.96
C LEU A 28 3.49 1.52 -14.83
N LYS A 29 2.80 2.63 -14.56
CA LYS A 29 3.42 3.92 -14.23
C LYS A 29 3.47 4.07 -12.72
N GLU A 30 4.68 4.24 -12.17
CA GLU A 30 4.88 4.43 -10.75
C GLU A 30 4.65 5.87 -10.33
N ILE A 31 3.88 6.05 -9.25
CA ILE A 31 3.71 7.31 -8.55
C ILE A 31 4.14 7.10 -7.10
N HIS A 32 5.09 7.90 -6.64
CA HIS A 32 5.56 7.86 -5.27
C HIS A 32 4.91 8.98 -4.47
N LEU A 33 4.09 8.64 -3.47
CA LEU A 33 3.55 9.62 -2.53
C LEU A 33 4.67 10.01 -1.56
N SER A 34 5.03 11.29 -1.55
CA SER A 34 6.15 11.81 -0.77
C SER A 34 5.67 12.60 0.45
N LYS A 35 6.57 12.82 1.40
CA LYS A 35 6.29 13.73 2.51
C LYS A 35 6.11 15.17 1.99
N PRO A 36 5.27 15.98 2.67
CA PRO A 36 5.11 17.39 2.34
C PRO A 36 6.45 18.13 2.33
N PRO A 37 6.65 19.08 1.39
CA PRO A 37 7.78 20.00 1.42
C PRO A 37 7.79 20.83 2.72
N ALA A 38 8.98 21.29 3.13
CA ALA A 38 9.15 21.97 4.41
C ALA A 38 8.48 23.36 4.49
N ASP A 39 8.20 23.95 3.34
CA ASP A 39 7.68 25.32 3.18
C ASP A 39 6.15 25.38 2.98
N VAL A 40 5.46 24.24 3.03
CA VAL A 40 4.01 24.15 2.87
C VAL A 40 3.32 23.62 4.13
N ASP A 41 2.05 23.99 4.32
CA ASP A 41 1.23 23.40 5.38
C ASP A 41 1.08 21.89 5.13
N PRO A 42 1.62 21.03 6.02
CA PRO A 42 1.64 19.59 5.79
C PRO A 42 0.24 18.98 5.65
N LEU A 43 -0.76 19.50 6.41
CA LEU A 43 -2.12 18.97 6.37
C LEU A 43 -2.82 19.32 5.06
N MET A 44 -2.67 20.57 4.60
CA MET A 44 -3.26 21.02 3.34
C MET A 44 -2.65 20.30 2.14
N TYR A 45 -1.32 20.16 2.14
CA TYR A 45 -0.60 19.39 1.11
C TYR A 45 -1.10 17.94 1.06
N THR A 46 -1.11 17.25 2.21
CA THR A 46 -1.53 15.85 2.31
C THR A 46 -2.99 15.68 1.84
N LYS A 47 -3.89 16.59 2.21
CA LYS A 47 -5.29 16.53 1.74
C LYS A 47 -5.41 16.66 0.22
N ALA A 48 -4.66 17.58 -0.39
CA ALA A 48 -4.67 17.77 -1.83
C ALA A 48 -4.10 16.55 -2.55
N GLU A 49 -2.95 16.02 -2.10
CA GLU A 49 -2.31 14.83 -2.66
C GLU A 49 -3.23 13.59 -2.60
N TYR A 50 -3.88 13.35 -1.46
CA TYR A 50 -4.81 12.21 -1.35
C TYR A 50 -6.13 12.41 -2.08
N ALA A 51 -6.61 13.64 -2.27
CA ALA A 51 -7.75 13.90 -3.12
C ALA A 51 -7.45 13.51 -4.58
N GLU A 52 -6.27 13.89 -5.10
CA GLU A 52 -5.80 13.49 -6.43
C GLU A 52 -5.59 11.97 -6.52
N TYR A 53 -4.92 11.37 -5.54
CA TYR A 53 -4.72 9.92 -5.43
C TYR A 53 -6.04 9.14 -5.58
N PHE A 54 -7.07 9.48 -4.81
CA PHE A 54 -8.36 8.80 -4.90
C PHE A 54 -9.07 9.05 -6.22
N MET A 55 -8.92 10.23 -6.83
CA MET A 55 -9.47 10.52 -8.15
C MET A 55 -8.79 9.68 -9.24
N GLU A 56 -7.48 9.47 -9.16
CA GLU A 56 -6.76 8.64 -10.12
C GLU A 56 -7.05 7.13 -9.93
N LEU A 57 -7.24 6.66 -8.71
CA LEU A 57 -7.61 5.26 -8.44
C LEU A 57 -8.96 4.85 -9.06
N LYS A 58 -9.87 5.81 -9.30
CA LYS A 58 -11.13 5.56 -10.00
C LYS A 58 -10.93 5.22 -11.47
N LYS A 59 -9.83 5.67 -12.06
CA LYS A 59 -9.49 5.43 -13.45
C LYS A 59 -8.67 4.12 -13.55
N ASN A 60 -8.83 3.37 -14.63
CA ASN A 60 -8.02 2.18 -14.87
C ASN A 60 -6.80 2.54 -15.73
N ASN A 61 -5.82 3.19 -15.13
CA ASN A 61 -4.71 3.85 -15.82
C ASN A 61 -3.37 3.11 -15.73
N HIS A 62 -3.35 1.84 -15.34
CA HIS A 62 -2.11 1.08 -15.13
C HIS A 62 -1.13 1.82 -14.21
N LEU A 63 -1.62 2.24 -13.03
CA LEU A 63 -0.83 2.95 -12.04
C LEU A 63 -0.39 2.01 -10.92
N VAL A 64 0.82 2.21 -10.44
CA VAL A 64 1.26 1.68 -9.15
C VAL A 64 1.67 2.84 -8.23
N TYR A 65 0.97 2.95 -7.11
CA TYR A 65 1.33 3.88 -6.06
C TYR A 65 2.29 3.21 -5.08
N ASN A 66 3.44 3.83 -4.91
CA ASN A 66 4.41 3.50 -3.87
C ASN A 66 4.08 4.36 -2.64
N ARG A 67 3.41 3.76 -1.68
CA ARG A 67 2.64 4.27 -0.56
C ARG A 67 1.19 4.58 -0.91
N GLY A 68 0.33 4.59 0.09
CA GLY A 68 -1.10 4.83 -0.05
C GLY A 68 -1.70 5.47 1.20
N HIS A 69 -3.02 5.58 1.25
CA HIS A 69 -3.73 6.24 2.34
C HIS A 69 -3.56 5.53 3.71
N ILE A 70 -3.29 4.23 3.73
CA ILE A 70 -2.98 3.51 4.99
C ILE A 70 -1.65 4.00 5.58
N ASP A 71 -0.67 4.35 4.75
CA ASP A 71 0.59 4.97 5.21
C ASP A 71 0.29 6.25 6.02
N GLU A 72 -0.68 7.06 5.57
CA GLU A 72 -1.07 8.28 6.27
C GLU A 72 -1.81 8.00 7.60
N PHE A 73 -2.62 6.92 7.66
CA PHE A 73 -3.23 6.49 8.93
C PHE A 73 -2.19 6.08 9.98
N VAL A 74 -1.03 5.61 9.54
CA VAL A 74 0.07 5.23 10.42
C VAL A 74 0.96 6.43 10.72
N TYR A 75 1.55 7.04 9.70
CA TYR A 75 2.58 8.06 9.87
C TYR A 75 2.04 9.44 10.28
N GLY A 76 0.81 9.78 9.89
CA GLY A 76 0.18 11.04 10.28
C GLY A 76 0.04 11.20 11.79
N PRO A 77 -0.67 10.31 12.48
CA PRO A 77 -0.80 10.38 13.94
C PRO A 77 0.50 10.10 14.68
N LEU A 78 1.31 9.14 14.18
CA LEU A 78 2.47 8.62 14.89
C LEU A 78 3.64 9.62 14.96
N TYR A 79 3.81 10.43 13.90
CA TYR A 79 4.98 11.29 13.73
C TYR A 79 4.67 12.77 13.49
N ARG A 80 3.42 13.09 13.14
CA ARG A 80 3.02 14.47 12.82
C ARG A 80 1.86 14.98 13.67
N GLU A 81 1.39 14.19 14.64
CA GLU A 81 0.24 14.52 15.49
C GLU A 81 -1.02 14.92 14.68
N GLN A 82 -1.15 14.42 13.46
CA GLN A 82 -2.24 14.78 12.56
C GLN A 82 -3.45 13.89 12.76
N ASN A 83 -4.63 14.51 12.79
CA ASN A 83 -5.89 13.78 12.74
C ASN A 83 -6.18 13.35 11.28
N THR A 84 -6.24 12.06 11.04
CA THR A 84 -6.48 11.46 9.73
C THR A 84 -7.92 10.98 9.51
N TYR A 85 -8.86 11.38 10.38
CA TYR A 85 -10.27 10.96 10.27
C TYR A 85 -10.92 11.31 8.92
N TRP A 86 -10.51 12.42 8.31
CA TRP A 86 -10.95 12.83 6.99
C TRP A 86 -10.65 11.79 5.89
N LEU A 87 -9.54 11.04 6.01
CA LEU A 87 -9.23 9.94 5.08
C LEU A 87 -10.23 8.79 5.19
N LYS A 88 -10.74 8.49 6.40
CA LYS A 88 -11.77 7.46 6.58
C LYS A 88 -13.05 7.81 5.86
N ILE A 89 -13.40 9.09 5.79
CA ILE A 89 -14.57 9.56 5.03
C ILE A 89 -14.34 9.29 3.53
N TYR A 90 -13.19 9.68 2.98
CA TYR A 90 -12.85 9.38 1.59
C TYR A 90 -12.85 7.88 1.31
N GLU A 91 -12.26 7.09 2.17
CA GLU A 91 -12.22 5.64 2.04
C GLU A 91 -13.63 5.02 2.00
N GLN A 92 -14.55 5.48 2.86
CA GLN A 92 -15.92 5.01 2.92
C GLN A 92 -16.74 5.45 1.70
N GLU A 93 -16.54 6.65 1.19
CA GLU A 93 -17.28 7.15 0.03
C GLU A 93 -16.79 6.55 -1.29
N LEU A 94 -15.54 6.10 -1.35
CA LEU A 94 -14.89 5.72 -2.59
C LEU A 94 -14.61 4.22 -2.73
N TRP A 95 -14.84 3.41 -1.68
CA TRP A 95 -14.52 1.98 -1.69
C TRP A 95 -15.19 1.22 -2.86
N ASP A 96 -16.40 1.62 -3.27
CA ASP A 96 -17.11 1.02 -4.40
C ASP A 96 -16.52 1.36 -5.77
N VAL A 97 -15.90 2.52 -5.89
CA VAL A 97 -15.38 3.02 -7.19
C VAL A 97 -13.93 2.62 -7.45
N VAL A 98 -13.21 2.14 -6.44
CA VAL A 98 -11.82 1.66 -6.60
C VAL A 98 -11.72 0.15 -6.77
N GLN A 99 -12.76 -0.49 -7.33
CA GLN A 99 -12.83 -1.94 -7.52
C GLN A 99 -11.73 -2.51 -8.42
N ASN A 100 -11.17 -1.69 -9.32
CA ASN A 100 -10.09 -2.07 -10.22
C ASN A 100 -8.68 -1.88 -9.62
N THR A 101 -8.62 -1.52 -8.33
CA THR A 101 -7.37 -1.32 -7.61
C THR A 101 -7.13 -2.47 -6.64
N THR A 102 -5.92 -3.03 -6.65
CA THR A 102 -5.47 -4.02 -5.68
C THR A 102 -4.53 -3.35 -4.69
N PHE A 103 -4.87 -3.44 -3.41
CA PHE A 103 -4.10 -2.90 -2.29
C PHE A 103 -3.19 -4.00 -1.73
N ILE A 104 -1.90 -3.72 -1.64
CA ILE A 104 -0.87 -4.69 -1.27
C ILE A 104 -0.13 -4.17 -0.05
N LEU A 105 -0.21 -4.90 1.05
CA LEU A 105 0.57 -4.63 2.26
C LEU A 105 1.76 -5.58 2.34
N LEU A 106 2.96 -5.03 2.36
CA LEU A 106 4.18 -5.79 2.58
C LEU A 106 4.48 -5.86 4.08
N ILE A 107 4.84 -7.06 4.57
CA ILE A 107 5.14 -7.30 5.98
C ILE A 107 6.45 -8.05 6.18
N SER A 108 6.99 -7.94 7.41
CA SER A 108 8.20 -8.63 7.88
C SER A 108 7.88 -9.50 9.08
N GLU A 109 8.55 -10.66 9.18
CA GLU A 109 8.64 -11.45 10.42
C GLU A 109 9.94 -11.18 11.19
N ASN A 110 10.92 -10.53 10.57
CA ASN A 110 12.23 -10.29 11.19
C ASN A 110 12.73 -8.88 10.83
N PHE A 111 12.63 -7.96 11.76
CA PHE A 111 13.08 -6.59 11.59
C PHE A 111 14.58 -6.41 11.72
N ASN A 112 15.30 -7.40 12.31
CA ASN A 112 16.74 -7.29 12.56
C ASN A 112 17.59 -7.33 11.28
N VAL A 113 17.03 -7.85 10.18
CA VAL A 113 17.72 -7.89 8.88
C VAL A 113 17.58 -6.60 8.08
N MET A 114 16.67 -5.72 8.50
CA MET A 114 16.48 -4.43 7.86
C MET A 114 17.55 -3.46 8.36
N GLN A 115 18.30 -2.88 7.43
CA GLN A 115 19.33 -1.89 7.79
C GLN A 115 18.71 -0.49 7.89
N ASP A 116 19.10 0.25 8.92
CA ASP A 116 18.82 1.68 9.00
C ASP A 116 19.75 2.43 8.05
N ASP A 117 19.19 3.24 7.18
CA ASP A 117 19.93 4.09 6.25
C ASP A 117 19.90 5.56 6.67
N GLY A 118 19.40 5.85 7.87
CA GLY A 118 19.21 7.20 8.40
C GLY A 118 18.04 7.98 7.77
N ASN A 119 17.24 7.36 6.91
CA ASN A 119 16.09 7.99 6.27
C ASN A 119 14.74 7.57 6.88
N SER A 120 14.72 6.55 7.72
CA SER A 120 13.53 6.14 8.48
C SER A 120 13.23 7.16 9.58
N LEU A 121 11.94 7.42 9.82
CA LEU A 121 11.50 8.40 10.83
C LEU A 121 11.91 7.97 12.25
N ASP A 122 11.62 6.73 12.61
CA ASP A 122 12.10 6.12 13.86
C ASP A 122 12.25 4.62 13.70
N TYR A 123 13.49 4.19 13.55
CA TYR A 123 13.82 2.79 13.33
C TYR A 123 13.40 1.86 14.49
N SER A 124 13.31 2.35 15.71
CA SER A 124 12.92 1.58 16.88
C SER A 124 11.43 1.19 16.91
N ARG A 125 10.58 1.94 16.20
CA ARG A 125 9.12 1.79 16.21
C ARG A 125 8.56 0.86 15.12
N ARG A 126 9.39 0.16 14.35
CA ARG A 126 8.95 -0.66 13.22
C ARG A 126 7.93 -1.75 13.55
N HIS A 127 7.99 -2.33 14.75
CA HIS A 127 6.98 -3.28 15.21
C HIS A 127 5.62 -2.59 15.36
N GLU A 128 5.61 -1.44 16.05
CA GLU A 128 4.41 -0.63 16.24
C GLU A 128 3.84 -0.14 14.90
N GLU A 129 4.70 0.34 14.01
CA GLU A 129 4.29 0.75 12.65
C GLU A 129 3.61 -0.40 11.91
N GLN A 130 4.23 -1.58 11.87
CA GLN A 130 3.65 -2.73 11.16
C GLN A 130 2.34 -3.20 11.78
N ASP A 131 2.21 -3.19 13.10
CA ASP A 131 0.96 -3.54 13.78
C ASP A 131 -0.16 -2.55 13.43
N LEU A 132 0.15 -1.26 13.36
CA LEU A 132 -0.79 -0.22 12.90
C LEU A 132 -1.15 -0.39 11.42
N PHE A 133 -0.18 -0.69 10.55
CA PHE A 133 -0.45 -1.02 9.14
C PHE A 133 -1.42 -2.19 9.02
N LEU A 134 -1.15 -3.29 9.71
CA LEU A 134 -2.01 -4.48 9.70
C LEU A 134 -3.42 -4.16 10.18
N LYS A 135 -3.54 -3.43 11.28
CA LYS A 135 -4.82 -3.01 11.83
C LYS A 135 -5.62 -2.19 10.82
N HIS A 136 -5.06 -1.08 10.34
CA HIS A 136 -5.78 -0.20 9.41
C HIS A 136 -6.07 -0.89 8.07
N PHE A 137 -5.17 -1.72 7.58
CA PHE A 137 -5.38 -2.49 6.37
C PHE A 137 -6.51 -3.51 6.51
N GLN A 138 -6.63 -4.19 7.65
CA GLN A 138 -7.72 -5.12 7.91
C GLN A 138 -9.07 -4.40 8.07
N GLU A 139 -9.09 -3.28 8.78
CA GLU A 139 -10.28 -2.46 9.02
C GLU A 139 -10.78 -1.72 7.77
N SER A 140 -9.91 -1.51 6.79
CA SER A 140 -10.23 -0.80 5.54
C SER A 140 -11.35 -1.51 4.76
N PRO A 141 -12.36 -0.79 4.22
CA PRO A 141 -13.43 -1.35 3.40
C PRO A 141 -12.98 -1.79 2.00
N MET A 142 -11.75 -1.51 1.58
CA MET A 142 -11.24 -1.86 0.26
C MET A 142 -11.32 -3.37 0.00
N ARG A 143 -11.85 -3.75 -1.19
CA ARG A 143 -12.19 -5.16 -1.48
C ARG A 143 -11.01 -6.04 -1.83
N ASN A 144 -10.11 -5.50 -2.66
CA ASN A 144 -9.02 -6.27 -3.25
C ASN A 144 -7.76 -6.02 -2.41
N LYS A 145 -7.57 -6.83 -1.39
CA LYS A 145 -6.47 -6.72 -0.43
C LYS A 145 -5.58 -7.95 -0.48
N ILE A 146 -4.27 -7.73 -0.57
CA ILE A 146 -3.23 -8.77 -0.54
C ILE A 146 -2.22 -8.41 0.56
N ILE A 147 -1.84 -9.38 1.38
CA ILE A 147 -0.73 -9.26 2.32
C ILE A 147 0.40 -10.16 1.81
N ILE A 148 1.58 -9.57 1.58
CA ILE A 148 2.76 -10.28 1.11
C ILE A 148 3.88 -10.15 2.13
N ARG A 149 4.42 -11.28 2.57
CA ARG A 149 5.62 -11.31 3.39
C ARG A 149 6.85 -11.21 2.49
N THR A 150 7.64 -10.15 2.68
CA THR A 150 8.91 -9.95 1.96
C THR A 150 10.11 -10.40 2.75
N ILE A 151 9.98 -10.45 4.08
CA ILE A 151 11.03 -10.85 5.01
C ILE A 151 10.45 -11.93 5.94
N ASP A 152 11.07 -13.09 5.96
CA ASP A 152 10.76 -14.18 6.88
C ASP A 152 11.77 -14.24 8.04
N ARG A 153 11.73 -15.31 8.84
CA ARG A 153 12.63 -15.50 9.97
C ARG A 153 14.11 -15.57 9.60
N ASN A 154 14.40 -15.97 8.34
CA ASN A 154 15.76 -16.16 7.84
C ASN A 154 16.29 -14.93 7.10
N GLY A 155 15.46 -13.95 6.79
CA GLY A 155 15.84 -12.74 6.09
C GLY A 155 14.94 -12.40 4.90
N TYR A 156 15.47 -11.64 3.94
CA TYR A 156 14.76 -11.32 2.71
C TYR A 156 14.45 -12.57 1.90
N ARG A 157 13.20 -12.76 1.56
CA ARG A 157 12.75 -13.91 0.77
C ARG A 157 13.20 -13.79 -0.69
N PRO A 158 13.46 -14.92 -1.36
CA PRO A 158 13.71 -14.95 -2.80
C PRO A 158 12.56 -14.30 -3.57
N ILE A 159 12.89 -13.48 -4.58
CA ILE A 159 11.91 -12.72 -5.35
C ILE A 159 10.90 -13.64 -6.07
N GLU A 160 11.34 -14.80 -6.55
CA GLU A 160 10.45 -15.77 -7.19
C GLU A 160 9.39 -16.33 -6.24
N SER A 161 9.77 -16.59 -4.97
CA SER A 161 8.80 -17.00 -3.95
C SER A 161 7.76 -15.91 -3.65
N ILE A 162 8.18 -14.64 -3.69
CA ILE A 162 7.29 -13.48 -3.52
C ILE A 162 6.34 -13.34 -4.73
N LYS A 163 6.84 -13.55 -5.96
CA LYS A 163 6.03 -13.58 -7.19
C LYS A 163 4.97 -14.66 -7.15
N ASP A 164 5.33 -15.87 -6.72
CA ASP A 164 4.40 -16.99 -6.63
C ASP A 164 3.27 -16.68 -5.62
N ASP A 165 3.60 -16.11 -4.48
CA ASP A 165 2.61 -15.70 -3.49
C ASP A 165 1.69 -14.61 -4.05
N PHE A 166 2.26 -13.58 -4.69
CA PHE A 166 1.50 -12.50 -5.31
C PHE A 166 0.53 -13.04 -6.37
N ASN A 167 1.02 -13.86 -7.32
CA ASN A 167 0.21 -14.41 -8.39
C ASN A 167 -0.94 -15.25 -7.83
N ARG A 168 -0.68 -16.09 -6.83
CA ARG A 168 -1.69 -16.91 -6.18
C ARG A 168 -2.79 -16.05 -5.53
N GLU A 169 -2.43 -15.01 -4.78
CA GLU A 169 -3.39 -14.15 -4.12
C GLU A 169 -4.16 -13.26 -5.12
N LEU A 170 -3.49 -12.77 -6.17
CA LEU A 170 -4.15 -11.99 -7.22
C LEU A 170 -5.17 -12.83 -7.98
N MET A 171 -4.87 -14.09 -8.31
CA MET A 171 -5.81 -15.01 -8.98
C MET A 171 -7.07 -15.23 -8.14
N LYS A 172 -6.97 -15.37 -6.80
CA LYS A 172 -8.14 -15.46 -5.91
C LYS A 172 -9.04 -14.22 -6.02
N ILE A 173 -8.44 -13.02 -6.10
CA ILE A 173 -9.18 -11.76 -6.28
C ILE A 173 -9.92 -11.75 -7.62
N ILE A 174 -9.23 -12.10 -8.70
CA ILE A 174 -9.81 -12.13 -10.05
C ILE A 174 -10.99 -13.11 -10.12
N GLU A 175 -10.83 -14.31 -9.60
CA GLU A 175 -11.90 -15.32 -9.55
C GLU A 175 -13.10 -14.86 -8.71
N LYS A 176 -12.85 -14.24 -7.55
CA LYS A 176 -13.90 -13.67 -6.69
C LYS A 176 -14.69 -12.59 -7.43
N ASN A 177 -13.99 -11.66 -8.09
CA ASN A 177 -14.65 -10.56 -8.81
C ASN A 177 -15.44 -11.07 -10.03
N ALA A 178 -14.94 -12.09 -10.74
CA ALA A 178 -15.66 -12.73 -11.84
C ALA A 178 -16.99 -13.38 -11.40
N LYS A 179 -17.00 -14.04 -10.22
CA LYS A 179 -18.22 -14.62 -9.64
C LYS A 179 -19.25 -13.57 -9.25
N ILE A 180 -18.81 -12.45 -8.67
CA ILE A 180 -19.70 -11.33 -8.31
C ILE A 180 -20.37 -10.75 -9.57
N ASN A 181 -19.60 -10.50 -10.61
CA ASN A 181 -20.12 -9.93 -11.86
C ASN A 181 -21.09 -10.87 -12.61
N ASN A 182 -20.93 -12.18 -12.47
CA ASN A 182 -21.85 -13.17 -13.05
C ASN A 182 -23.17 -13.30 -12.27
N ASN A 183 -23.18 -12.98 -10.98
CA ASN A 183 -24.39 -13.03 -10.15
C ASN A 183 -25.24 -11.74 -10.23
N LEU A 184 -24.71 -10.69 -10.86
CA LEU A 184 -25.41 -9.41 -11.06
C LEU A 184 -26.07 -9.28 -12.45
N LYS A 185 -25.91 -10.30 -13.30
CA LYS A 185 -26.57 -10.44 -14.61
C LYS A 185 -27.75 -11.39 -14.52
#